data_ad21c195ed44296ce0504b1a5dd60b19
#
_entry.id   ad21c195ed44296ce0504b1a5dd60b19
#
_cell.length_a   1.000
_cell.length_b   1.000
_cell.length_c   1.000
_cell.angle_alpha   90.00
_cell.angle_beta   90.00
_cell.angle_gamma   90.00
#
_symmetry.space_group_name_H-M   'P 1'
#
loop_
_entity.id
_entity.type
_entity.pdbx_description
1 polymer ?
#
loop_
_entity_poly.entity_id
_entity_poly.type
_entity_poly.pdbx_seq_one_letter_code
_entity_poly.pdbx_strand_id
1 'polypeptide(L)'
;WEIDMSGARHTLIAEEAAWSTNKDYEGGNSGHRPRVKGGYFPVPPVDSSHDMRADMCARIEDIMGPGRVEVHHHEVASCQLEIGVSFNTMVRKADEVQQFKYAVWNVAHQYAKTATFMPKPMVGDNGSGMHVHISISKDGKNLFAGDEYAGLSEMALYFIGGIIKHARSLNAITNPSTNSYKRLVP
;
A
#
# COMPACT_ATOMS: atom_id res chain seq x y z
N TRP A 1 2.99 -0.46 -5.49
CA TRP A 1 4.05 -1.12 -6.24
C TRP A 1 4.73 -0.14 -7.17
N GLU A 2 6.04 -0.16 -7.14
CA GLU A 2 6.89 0.60 -8.04
C GLU A 2 7.53 -0.35 -9.05
N ILE A 3 7.54 0.04 -10.32
CA ILE A 3 8.25 -0.66 -11.38
C ILE A 3 9.23 0.34 -11.99
N ASP A 4 10.50 0.02 -11.97
CA ASP A 4 11.52 0.84 -12.61
C ASP A 4 11.43 0.70 -14.13
N MET A 5 11.07 1.78 -14.80
CA MET A 5 10.93 1.82 -16.25
C MET A 5 12.24 2.09 -17.00
N SER A 6 13.27 2.60 -16.33
CA SER A 6 14.59 2.79 -16.95
C SER A 6 15.28 1.46 -17.28
N GLY A 7 14.75 0.38 -16.70
CA GLY A 7 15.12 -0.98 -16.99
C GLY A 7 14.07 -1.91 -16.44
N ALA A 8 12.99 -2.17 -17.18
CA ALA A 8 11.98 -3.14 -16.76
C ALA A 8 12.59 -4.49 -16.33
N ARG A 9 13.71 -4.79 -16.91
CA ARG A 9 14.61 -5.87 -16.51
C ARG A 9 15.26 -5.62 -15.14
N HIS A 10 15.35 -4.38 -14.70
CA HIS A 10 16.14 -3.98 -13.55
C HIS A 10 15.47 -4.36 -12.23
N THR A 11 14.18 -4.28 -12.12
CA THR A 11 13.45 -4.61 -10.90
C THR A 11 13.49 -6.10 -10.60
N LEU A 12 13.24 -6.92 -11.61
CA LEU A 12 13.33 -8.37 -11.47
C LEU A 12 14.77 -8.81 -11.21
N ILE A 13 15.73 -8.23 -11.92
CA ILE A 13 17.15 -8.47 -11.68
C ILE A 13 17.59 -7.95 -10.32
N ALA A 14 17.05 -6.83 -9.87
CA ALA A 14 17.37 -6.31 -8.56
C ALA A 14 16.91 -7.24 -7.45
N GLU A 15 15.75 -7.84 -7.59
CA GLU A 15 15.25 -8.84 -6.68
C GLU A 15 16.08 -10.13 -6.76
N GLU A 16 16.33 -10.62 -7.94
CA GLU A 16 17.22 -11.76 -8.15
C GLU A 16 18.65 -11.46 -7.70
N ALA A 17 19.15 -10.27 -7.98
CA ALA A 17 20.48 -9.87 -7.54
C ALA A 17 20.58 -9.80 -6.02
N ALA A 18 19.58 -9.27 -5.35
CA ALA A 18 19.51 -9.27 -3.89
C ALA A 18 19.44 -10.70 -3.34
N TRP A 19 18.78 -11.58 -4.06
CA TRP A 19 18.64 -12.99 -3.72
C TRP A 19 19.86 -13.83 -4.11
N SER A 20 20.46 -13.56 -5.25
CA SER A 20 21.54 -14.37 -5.84
C SER A 20 22.93 -13.78 -5.69
N THR A 21 23.10 -12.72 -4.94
CA THR A 21 24.39 -12.07 -4.67
C THR A 21 25.46 -12.99 -4.11
N ASN A 22 25.02 -14.07 -3.54
CA ASN A 22 25.85 -15.13 -3.01
C ASN A 22 26.35 -16.12 -4.06
N LYS A 23 25.94 -15.94 -5.32
CA LYS A 23 26.30 -16.84 -6.41
C LYS A 23 27.17 -16.13 -7.44
N ASP A 24 26.88 -16.42 -8.67
CA ASP A 24 27.58 -15.99 -9.85
C ASP A 24 27.04 -14.66 -10.38
N TYR A 25 26.79 -13.74 -9.49
CA TYR A 25 26.27 -12.46 -9.85
C TYR A 25 27.32 -11.66 -10.61
N GLU A 26 27.27 -11.76 -11.91
CA GLU A 26 28.25 -11.14 -12.81
C GLU A 26 28.20 -9.60 -12.78
N GLY A 27 27.11 -9.03 -12.41
CA GLY A 27 26.96 -7.59 -12.26
C GLY A 27 27.71 -6.98 -11.06
N GLY A 28 28.30 -7.81 -10.23
CA GLY A 28 29.03 -7.37 -9.05
C GLY A 28 28.14 -7.06 -7.87
N ASN A 29 28.34 -5.94 -7.23
CA ASN A 29 27.63 -5.57 -6.01
C ASN A 29 26.18 -5.15 -6.29
N SER A 30 25.22 -5.80 -5.67
CA SER A 30 23.80 -5.41 -5.70
C SER A 30 23.52 -4.13 -4.91
N GLY A 31 24.50 -3.60 -4.20
CA GLY A 31 24.36 -2.40 -3.38
C GLY A 31 23.54 -2.64 -2.12
N HIS A 32 22.99 -1.54 -1.62
CA HIS A 32 22.13 -1.54 -0.45
C HIS A 32 20.68 -1.85 -0.86
N ARG A 33 20.35 -3.12 -0.96
CA ARG A 33 19.02 -3.58 -1.38
C ARG A 33 18.42 -4.54 -0.37
N PRO A 34 17.10 -4.51 -0.16
CA PRO A 34 16.45 -5.49 0.68
C PRO A 34 16.56 -6.88 0.04
N ARG A 35 16.62 -7.91 0.89
CA ARG A 35 16.48 -9.29 0.44
C ARG A 35 15.03 -9.53 -0.01
N VAL A 36 14.83 -10.59 -0.77
CA VAL A 36 13.48 -11.07 -1.11
C VAL A 36 12.66 -11.19 0.18
N LYS A 37 11.48 -10.57 0.22
CA LYS A 37 10.60 -10.46 1.39
C LYS A 37 11.25 -9.82 2.63
N GLY A 38 12.35 -9.12 2.47
CA GLY A 38 13.09 -8.45 3.55
C GLY A 38 12.95 -6.93 3.56
N GLY A 39 11.98 -6.38 2.83
CA GLY A 39 11.83 -4.93 2.64
C GLY A 39 11.02 -4.21 3.72
N TYR A 40 10.56 -4.90 4.77
CA TYR A 40 9.71 -4.26 5.77
C TYR A 40 10.51 -3.35 6.71
N PHE A 41 10.23 -2.06 6.64
CA PHE A 41 10.87 -1.01 7.45
C PHE A 41 12.41 -0.92 7.40
N PRO A 42 13.09 -1.08 6.26
CA PRO A 42 14.50 -0.73 6.20
C PRO A 42 14.66 0.78 6.27
N VAL A 43 15.87 1.19 6.64
CA VAL A 43 16.25 2.60 6.60
C VAL A 43 17.15 2.86 5.38
N PRO A 44 17.27 4.10 4.91
CA PRO A 44 18.27 4.46 3.91
C PRO A 44 19.70 4.05 4.35
N PRO A 45 20.57 3.61 3.48
CA PRO A 45 20.44 3.56 2.02
C PRO A 45 19.75 2.28 1.48
N VAL A 46 19.39 1.31 2.34
CA VAL A 46 18.70 0.08 1.91
C VAL A 46 17.32 0.41 1.34
N ASP A 47 16.60 1.32 1.97
CA ASP A 47 15.40 1.94 1.41
C ASP A 47 15.79 3.01 0.38
N SER A 48 16.03 2.58 -0.84
CA SER A 48 16.39 3.47 -1.94
C SER A 48 15.22 4.29 -2.49
N SER A 49 13.99 4.03 -2.05
CA SER A 49 12.77 4.71 -2.49
C SER A 49 12.30 5.77 -1.49
N HIS A 50 13.05 6.01 -0.43
CA HIS A 50 12.66 6.95 0.64
C HIS A 50 12.35 8.35 0.11
N ASP A 51 13.25 8.92 -0.68
CA ASP A 51 13.11 10.30 -1.19
C ASP A 51 11.92 10.42 -2.13
N MET A 52 11.73 9.43 -3.01
CA MET A 52 10.57 9.40 -3.90
C MET A 52 9.26 9.33 -3.11
N ARG A 53 9.20 8.52 -2.04
CA ARG A 53 8.00 8.49 -1.18
C ARG A 53 7.82 9.80 -0.42
N ALA A 54 8.88 10.44 0.04
CA ALA A 54 8.80 11.75 0.67
C ALA A 54 8.20 12.79 -0.29
N ASP A 55 8.61 12.80 -1.55
CA ASP A 55 8.03 13.66 -2.57
C ASP A 55 6.55 13.30 -2.87
N MET A 56 6.20 12.01 -2.88
CA MET A 56 4.79 11.59 -2.97
C MET A 56 3.98 12.15 -1.80
N CYS A 57 4.48 12.04 -0.58
CA CYS A 57 3.83 12.58 0.61
C CYS A 57 3.62 14.10 0.51
N ALA A 58 4.64 14.83 0.09
CA ALA A 58 4.54 16.27 -0.12
C ALA A 58 3.45 16.63 -1.15
N ARG A 59 3.39 15.92 -2.29
CA ARG A 59 2.35 16.15 -3.31
C ARG A 59 0.95 15.76 -2.82
N ILE A 60 0.83 14.72 -2.03
CA ILE A 60 -0.43 14.34 -1.39
C ILE A 60 -0.91 15.46 -0.47
N GLU A 61 -0.04 16.01 0.35
CA GLU A 61 -0.36 17.13 1.24
C GLU A 61 -0.66 18.43 0.50
N ASP A 62 0.03 18.73 -0.61
CA ASP A 62 -0.30 19.86 -1.48
C ASP A 62 -1.74 19.78 -2.01
N ILE A 63 -2.21 18.59 -2.33
CA ILE A 63 -3.56 18.37 -2.91
C ILE A 63 -4.65 18.25 -1.84
N MET A 64 -4.36 17.52 -0.77
CA MET A 64 -5.37 17.18 0.25
C MET A 64 -5.34 18.11 1.46
N GLY A 65 -4.28 18.89 1.62
CA GLY A 65 -4.01 19.76 2.77
C GLY A 65 -2.95 19.18 3.72
N PRO A 66 -2.38 20.02 4.56
CA PRO A 66 -1.29 19.64 5.47
C PRO A 66 -1.75 18.65 6.54
N GLY A 67 -0.84 17.77 6.97
CA GLY A 67 -1.09 16.77 8.00
C GLY A 67 -2.02 15.63 7.55
N ARG A 68 -2.10 15.40 6.24
CA ARG A 68 -2.91 14.30 5.69
C ARG A 68 -2.13 13.01 5.61
N VAL A 69 -0.82 13.05 5.54
CA VAL A 69 0.04 11.86 5.59
C VAL A 69 0.42 11.56 7.05
N GLU A 70 0.19 10.34 7.49
CA GLU A 70 0.50 9.90 8.85
C GLU A 70 1.81 9.11 8.91
N VAL A 71 2.06 8.30 7.89
CA VAL A 71 3.23 7.43 7.85
C VAL A 71 3.58 7.07 6.40
N HIS A 72 4.86 6.84 6.14
CA HIS A 72 5.28 6.18 4.92
C HIS A 72 6.49 5.27 5.19
N HIS A 73 6.53 4.13 4.55
CA HIS A 73 7.61 3.18 4.71
C HIS A 73 7.73 2.26 3.49
N HIS A 74 8.85 1.55 3.40
CA HIS A 74 9.03 0.45 2.47
C HIS A 74 8.31 -0.78 3.00
N GLU A 75 7.61 -1.49 2.12
CA GLU A 75 6.90 -2.73 2.43
C GLU A 75 7.74 -3.98 2.15
N VAL A 76 7.15 -5.16 2.39
CA VAL A 76 7.85 -6.45 2.41
C VAL A 76 8.51 -6.80 1.09
N ALA A 77 7.82 -6.59 -0.04
CA ALA A 77 8.41 -6.90 -1.35
C ALA A 77 9.44 -5.85 -1.76
N SER A 78 10.36 -6.22 -2.64
CA SER A 78 11.53 -5.41 -2.98
C SER A 78 11.25 -4.02 -3.54
N CYS A 79 10.09 -3.82 -4.14
CA CYS A 79 9.64 -2.53 -4.68
C CYS A 79 8.26 -2.12 -4.13
N GLN A 80 7.84 -2.67 -3.03
CA GLN A 80 6.54 -2.37 -2.43
C GLN A 80 6.66 -1.23 -1.44
N LEU A 81 5.78 -0.24 -1.57
CA LEU A 81 5.77 0.97 -0.78
C LEU A 81 4.40 1.15 -0.15
N GLU A 82 4.37 1.74 1.05
CA GLU A 82 3.13 2.10 1.73
C GLU A 82 3.16 3.57 2.17
N ILE A 83 2.02 4.23 2.01
CA ILE A 83 1.75 5.56 2.55
C ILE A 83 0.39 5.51 3.25
N GLY A 84 0.38 5.79 4.53
CA GLY A 84 -0.82 5.93 5.35
C GLY A 84 -1.32 7.37 5.35
N VAL A 85 -2.63 7.53 5.19
CA VAL A 85 -3.27 8.83 5.17
C VAL A 85 -4.38 8.92 6.22
N SER A 86 -4.51 10.08 6.85
CA SER A 86 -5.49 10.34 7.90
C SER A 86 -6.94 10.15 7.40
N PHE A 87 -7.84 9.86 8.32
CA PHE A 87 -9.25 9.66 7.99
C PHE A 87 -9.94 10.92 7.42
N ASN A 88 -11.05 10.73 6.75
CA ASN A 88 -12.00 11.78 6.37
C ASN A 88 -13.41 11.16 6.28
N THR A 89 -14.41 12.01 6.02
CA THR A 89 -15.75 11.50 5.71
C THR A 89 -15.72 10.59 4.49
N MET A 90 -16.63 9.63 4.45
CA MET A 90 -16.64 8.55 3.44
C MET A 90 -16.53 9.06 2.00
N VAL A 91 -17.35 10.02 1.60
CA VAL A 91 -17.33 10.57 0.23
C VAL A 91 -16.02 11.31 -0.03
N ARG A 92 -15.61 12.16 0.90
CA ARG A 92 -14.35 12.91 0.77
C ARG A 92 -13.16 11.98 0.69
N LYS A 93 -13.14 10.91 1.49
CA LYS A 93 -12.06 9.93 1.44
C LYS A 93 -12.02 9.16 0.11
N ALA A 94 -13.18 8.86 -0.48
CA ALA A 94 -13.23 8.25 -1.81
C ALA A 94 -12.61 9.16 -2.89
N ASP A 95 -12.91 10.46 -2.85
CA ASP A 95 -12.27 11.45 -3.74
C ASP A 95 -10.77 11.54 -3.49
N GLU A 96 -10.35 11.57 -2.23
CA GLU A 96 -8.94 11.61 -1.84
C GLU A 96 -8.14 10.39 -2.33
N VAL A 97 -8.74 9.21 -2.37
CA VAL A 97 -8.09 8.02 -2.94
C VAL A 97 -7.75 8.20 -4.42
N GLN A 98 -8.61 8.87 -5.19
CA GLN A 98 -8.31 9.17 -6.60
C GLN A 98 -7.18 10.20 -6.71
N GLN A 99 -7.21 11.24 -5.89
CA GLN A 99 -6.14 12.25 -5.82
C GLN A 99 -4.80 11.64 -5.40
N PHE A 100 -4.82 10.76 -4.40
CA PHE A 100 -3.66 9.98 -3.95
C PHE A 100 -3.02 9.19 -5.10
N LYS A 101 -3.82 8.41 -5.82
CA LYS A 101 -3.32 7.61 -6.95
C LYS A 101 -2.71 8.50 -8.04
N TYR A 102 -3.35 9.61 -8.33
CA TYR A 102 -2.86 10.59 -9.30
C TYR A 102 -1.50 11.17 -8.87
N ALA A 103 -1.37 11.60 -7.62
CA ALA A 103 -0.12 12.12 -7.08
C ALA A 103 1.02 11.07 -7.17
N VAL A 104 0.74 9.85 -6.73
CA VAL A 104 1.71 8.74 -6.74
C VAL A 104 2.20 8.43 -8.17
N TRP A 105 1.29 8.34 -9.15
CA TRP A 105 1.69 8.08 -10.53
C TRP A 105 2.56 9.19 -11.12
N ASN A 106 2.22 10.45 -10.86
CA ASN A 106 2.99 11.58 -11.40
C ASN A 106 4.37 11.69 -10.78
N VAL A 107 4.48 11.49 -9.46
CA VAL A 107 5.80 11.51 -8.79
C VAL A 107 6.64 10.31 -9.25
N ALA A 108 6.08 9.11 -9.31
CA ALA A 108 6.81 7.95 -9.82
C ALA A 108 7.38 8.22 -11.23
N HIS A 109 6.57 8.83 -12.10
CA HIS A 109 7.02 9.21 -13.45
C HIS A 109 8.21 10.19 -13.42
N GLN A 110 8.22 11.17 -12.51
CA GLN A 110 9.34 12.12 -12.35
C GLN A 110 10.65 11.41 -11.97
N TYR A 111 10.55 10.28 -11.27
CA TYR A 111 11.68 9.42 -10.91
C TYR A 111 11.99 8.34 -11.97
N ALA A 112 11.46 8.47 -13.19
CA ALA A 112 11.58 7.49 -14.27
C ALA A 112 11.10 6.09 -13.88
N LYS A 113 10.04 6.02 -13.04
CA LYS A 113 9.44 4.80 -12.54
C LYS A 113 7.97 4.73 -12.87
N THR A 114 7.38 3.55 -12.76
CA THR A 114 5.94 3.32 -12.92
C THR A 114 5.37 2.76 -11.60
N ALA A 115 4.39 3.44 -11.06
CA ALA A 115 3.63 2.93 -9.93
C ALA A 115 2.42 2.12 -10.39
N THR A 116 2.10 1.06 -9.67
CA THR A 116 0.91 0.25 -9.89
C THR A 116 0.20 -0.05 -8.57
N PHE A 117 -1.12 -0.08 -8.63
CA PHE A 117 -1.99 -0.49 -7.52
C PHE A 117 -2.59 -1.88 -7.75
N MET A 118 -1.95 -2.69 -8.58
CA MET A 118 -2.38 -4.08 -8.80
C MET A 118 -2.35 -4.86 -7.48
N PRO A 119 -3.41 -5.60 -7.16
CA PRO A 119 -3.46 -6.40 -5.93
C PRO A 119 -2.39 -7.48 -5.82
N LYS A 120 -1.99 -8.10 -6.93
CA LYS A 120 -0.94 -9.14 -6.96
C LYS A 120 -0.09 -8.97 -8.22
N PRO A 121 0.83 -7.98 -8.25
CA PRO A 121 1.62 -7.71 -9.44
C PRO A 121 2.68 -8.77 -9.73
N MET A 122 3.21 -9.43 -8.69
CA MET A 122 4.28 -10.42 -8.82
C MET A 122 3.86 -11.77 -8.25
N VAL A 123 4.11 -12.81 -9.01
CA VAL A 123 3.87 -14.20 -8.57
C VAL A 123 4.92 -14.58 -7.53
N GLY A 124 4.48 -15.19 -6.45
CA GLY A 124 5.39 -15.64 -5.37
C GLY A 124 5.82 -14.56 -4.38
N ASP A 125 5.53 -13.29 -4.65
CA ASP A 125 5.82 -12.19 -3.73
C ASP A 125 4.55 -11.63 -3.07
N ASN A 126 4.70 -10.68 -2.16
CA ASN A 126 3.58 -10.10 -1.43
C ASN A 126 2.62 -9.35 -2.37
N GLY A 127 1.36 -9.31 -1.98
CA GLY A 127 0.33 -8.52 -2.66
C GLY A 127 0.12 -7.17 -2.00
N SER A 128 -0.48 -6.25 -2.76
CA SER A 128 -0.88 -4.93 -2.28
C SER A 128 -2.31 -4.96 -1.76
N GLY A 129 -2.54 -4.33 -0.62
CA GLY A 129 -3.85 -4.12 -0.04
C GLY A 129 -4.05 -2.66 0.30
N MET A 130 -5.30 -2.25 0.40
CA MET A 130 -5.67 -0.97 0.99
C MET A 130 -6.46 -1.27 2.26
N HIS A 131 -5.83 -1.10 3.41
CA HIS A 131 -6.52 -1.24 4.69
C HIS A 131 -7.44 -0.04 4.89
N VAL A 132 -8.69 -0.29 5.25
CA VAL A 132 -9.70 0.72 5.48
C VAL A 132 -10.19 0.64 6.91
N HIS A 133 -9.93 1.68 7.68
CA HIS A 133 -10.48 1.84 9.03
C HIS A 133 -11.79 2.60 8.94
N ILE A 134 -12.83 2.06 9.56
CA ILE A 134 -14.19 2.62 9.51
C ILE A 134 -14.68 2.90 10.93
N SER A 135 -15.21 4.08 11.14
CA SER A 135 -15.96 4.42 12.34
C SER A 135 -17.22 5.19 11.98
N ILE A 136 -18.22 5.10 12.85
CA ILE A 136 -19.46 5.89 12.73
C ILE A 136 -19.56 6.75 13.96
N SER A 137 -19.81 8.04 13.78
CA SER A 137 -20.02 8.97 14.87
C SER A 137 -21.32 9.76 14.71
N LYS A 138 -21.94 10.11 15.84
CA LYS A 138 -23.09 11.00 15.90
C LYS A 138 -22.90 11.94 17.07
N ASP A 139 -23.11 13.22 16.86
CA ASP A 139 -22.98 14.26 17.88
C ASP A 139 -21.64 14.20 18.65
N GLY A 140 -20.54 13.94 17.93
CA GLY A 140 -19.19 13.82 18.48
C GLY A 140 -18.89 12.52 19.21
N LYS A 141 -19.83 11.57 19.29
CA LYS A 141 -19.63 10.27 19.94
C LYS A 141 -19.38 9.18 18.91
N ASN A 142 -18.34 8.38 19.12
CA ASN A 142 -18.08 7.18 18.34
C ASN A 142 -19.12 6.11 18.72
N LEU A 143 -19.94 5.71 17.74
CA LEU A 143 -21.00 4.71 17.95
C LEU A 143 -20.49 3.27 17.95
N PHE A 144 -19.24 3.04 17.57
CA PHE A 144 -18.64 1.70 17.62
C PHE A 144 -17.98 1.38 18.96
N ALA A 145 -17.68 2.38 19.78
CA ALA A 145 -17.20 2.17 21.14
C ALA A 145 -18.34 1.71 22.07
N GLY A 146 -18.08 0.72 22.93
CA GLY A 146 -19.05 0.19 23.86
C GLY A 146 -18.44 -0.77 24.86
N ASP A 147 -19.28 -1.53 25.54
CA ASP A 147 -18.89 -2.41 26.65
C ASP A 147 -18.97 -3.91 26.28
N GLU A 148 -19.29 -4.21 25.01
CA GLU A 148 -19.36 -5.57 24.54
C GLU A 148 -17.95 -6.12 24.20
N TYR A 149 -17.88 -7.26 23.49
CA TYR A 149 -16.64 -7.92 23.11
C TYR A 149 -15.62 -6.93 22.51
N ALA A 150 -14.42 -6.95 23.04
CA ALA A 150 -13.30 -6.10 22.65
C ALA A 150 -13.54 -4.58 22.76
N GLY A 151 -14.45 -4.13 23.66
CA GLY A 151 -14.77 -2.71 23.83
C GLY A 151 -15.64 -2.13 22.70
N LEU A 152 -16.31 -2.99 21.97
CA LEU A 152 -17.22 -2.62 20.89
C LEU A 152 -18.65 -2.44 21.39
N SER A 153 -19.42 -1.66 20.65
CA SER A 153 -20.87 -1.57 20.84
C SER A 153 -21.59 -2.70 20.09
N GLU A 154 -22.84 -2.97 20.47
CA GLU A 154 -23.71 -3.89 19.74
C GLU A 154 -23.85 -3.48 18.27
N MET A 155 -23.92 -2.17 17.98
CA MET A 155 -23.93 -1.65 16.60
C MET A 155 -22.68 -2.04 15.82
N ALA A 156 -21.50 -1.97 16.44
CA ALA A 156 -20.25 -2.39 15.80
C ALA A 156 -20.25 -3.89 15.50
N LEU A 157 -20.75 -4.71 16.42
CA LEU A 157 -20.85 -6.16 16.21
C LEU A 157 -21.82 -6.50 15.07
N TYR A 158 -22.98 -5.81 14.98
CA TYR A 158 -23.88 -5.97 13.84
C TYR A 158 -23.27 -5.50 12.53
N PHE A 159 -22.51 -4.41 12.55
CA PHE A 159 -21.79 -3.92 11.36
C PHE A 159 -20.78 -4.95 10.85
N ILE A 160 -19.98 -5.52 11.76
CA ILE A 160 -19.01 -6.59 11.43
C ILE A 160 -19.74 -7.81 10.87
N GLY A 161 -20.81 -8.24 11.55
CA GLY A 161 -21.65 -9.34 11.08
C GLY A 161 -22.22 -9.11 9.68
N GLY A 162 -22.64 -7.86 9.40
CA GLY A 162 -23.10 -7.44 8.09
C GLY A 162 -22.03 -7.54 7.01
N ILE A 163 -20.81 -7.08 7.29
CA ILE A 163 -19.67 -7.22 6.37
C ILE A 163 -19.39 -8.69 6.06
N ILE A 164 -19.32 -9.53 7.09
CA ILE A 164 -19.07 -10.98 6.92
C ILE A 164 -20.17 -11.63 6.11
N LYS A 165 -21.43 -11.35 6.44
CA LYS A 165 -22.61 -11.88 5.72
C LYS A 165 -22.61 -11.51 4.25
N HIS A 166 -22.19 -10.29 3.92
CA HIS A 166 -22.22 -9.75 2.56
C HIS A 166 -20.85 -9.74 1.87
N ALA A 167 -19.85 -10.43 2.42
CA ALA A 167 -18.47 -10.42 1.91
C ALA A 167 -18.38 -10.79 0.41
N ARG A 168 -19.17 -11.76 -0.05
CA ARG A 168 -19.20 -12.15 -1.48
C ARG A 168 -19.69 -11.01 -2.36
N SER A 169 -20.72 -10.30 -1.95
CA SER A 169 -21.27 -9.17 -2.69
C SER A 169 -20.32 -7.97 -2.67
N LEU A 170 -19.65 -7.74 -1.52
CA LEU A 170 -18.64 -6.71 -1.41
C LEU A 170 -17.46 -6.98 -2.36
N ASN A 171 -17.02 -8.22 -2.45
CA ASN A 171 -15.90 -8.60 -3.34
C ASN A 171 -16.21 -8.32 -4.82
N ALA A 172 -17.44 -8.35 -5.25
CA ALA A 172 -17.82 -7.97 -6.61
C ALA A 172 -17.44 -6.52 -6.95
N ILE A 173 -17.39 -5.66 -5.92
CA ILE A 173 -17.05 -4.23 -6.06
C ILE A 173 -15.59 -3.97 -5.66
N THR A 174 -15.16 -4.51 -4.52
CA THR A 174 -13.83 -4.24 -3.96
C THR A 174 -12.71 -5.04 -4.64
N ASN A 175 -13.04 -6.14 -5.30
CA ASN A 175 -12.10 -7.03 -5.99
C ASN A 175 -12.51 -7.25 -7.45
N PRO A 176 -12.52 -6.18 -8.29
CA PRO A 176 -13.20 -6.21 -9.59
C PRO A 176 -12.39 -6.89 -10.70
N SER A 177 -11.12 -7.23 -10.46
CA SER A 177 -10.24 -7.79 -11.49
C SER A 177 -9.86 -9.23 -11.21
N THR A 178 -9.45 -9.96 -12.26
CA THR A 178 -8.89 -11.31 -12.09
C THR A 178 -7.62 -11.30 -11.24
N ASN A 179 -6.86 -10.22 -11.26
CA ASN A 179 -5.69 -10.05 -10.42
C ASN A 179 -6.06 -9.94 -8.92
N SER A 180 -7.22 -9.35 -8.60
CA SER A 180 -7.74 -9.30 -7.23
C SER A 180 -7.89 -10.69 -6.62
N TYR A 181 -8.39 -11.64 -7.38
CA TYR A 181 -8.56 -13.02 -6.90
C TYR A 181 -7.23 -13.75 -6.71
N LYS A 182 -6.20 -13.40 -7.47
CA LYS A 182 -4.84 -13.91 -7.21
C LYS A 182 -4.27 -13.39 -5.88
N ARG A 183 -4.70 -12.21 -5.43
CA ARG A 183 -4.32 -11.64 -4.13
C ARG A 183 -4.99 -12.37 -2.96
N LEU A 184 -6.20 -12.86 -3.16
CA LEU A 184 -6.98 -13.56 -2.13
C LEU A 184 -6.50 -15.00 -1.88
N VAL A 185 -5.71 -15.56 -2.77
CA VAL A 185 -5.07 -16.87 -2.60
C VAL A 185 -3.65 -16.62 -2.10
N PRO A 186 -3.25 -17.17 -0.93
CA PRO A 186 -1.93 -16.96 -0.35
C PRO A 186 -0.81 -17.52 -1.25
#